data_a37cbcf90b42ac22003174b736b9c071
#
_entry.id   a37cbcf90b42ac22003174b736b9c071
#
_cell.length_a   1.000
_cell.length_b   1.000
_cell.length_c   1.000
_cell.angle_alpha   90.00
_cell.angle_beta   90.00
_cell.angle_gamma   90.00
#
_symmetry.space_group_name_H-M   'P 1'
#
loop_
_entity.id
_entity.type
_entity.pdbx_description
1 polymer ?
#
loop_
_entity_poly.entity_id
_entity_poly.type
_entity_poly.pdbx_seq_one_letter_code
_entity_poly.pdbx_strand_id
1 'polypeptide(L)'
;MIYVLSDIHGNLHRFDSVMKQINLQPDDTLYILGDVVDRNPDGIKILRRIIKMPNAKMLIGNHEYMMLMAVGHCKNAAEEKENTNWKQRRLWYNNGGRITHDRLKRITLEQRAEIFRYLRSLPVNIDVEVKGVKYKLVHGSPVENFGRAHFYYEEYENEKEFAVWERWNEMHHVPEGFMLIFGHTPTCHFQTVEPWCIWKYDDAIGIDCGCGYKDGRLGCLRLDDMMEFYSED
;
A
#
# COMPACT_ATOMS: atom_id res chain seq x y z
N MET A 1 -16.10 8.35 10.80
CA MET A 1 -14.73 8.87 10.62
C MET A 1 -14.07 8.23 9.42
N ILE A 2 -13.11 8.90 8.82
CA ILE A 2 -12.33 8.40 7.69
C ILE A 2 -10.86 8.29 8.08
N TYR A 3 -10.32 7.08 8.00
CA TYR A 3 -8.93 6.77 8.35
C TYR A 3 -8.15 6.35 7.12
N VAL A 4 -6.87 6.71 7.05
CA VAL A 4 -5.96 6.34 5.98
C VAL A 4 -4.64 5.83 6.57
N LEU A 5 -4.15 4.69 6.09
CA LEU A 5 -2.84 4.14 6.42
C LEU A 5 -2.20 3.48 5.20
N SER A 6 -0.91 3.17 5.24
CA SER A 6 -0.16 2.59 4.13
C SER A 6 1.00 1.71 4.62
N ASP A 7 1.53 0.88 3.70
CA ASP A 7 2.84 0.22 3.83
C ASP A 7 3.00 -0.62 5.11
N ILE A 8 2.00 -1.47 5.41
CA ILE A 8 1.95 -2.34 6.61
C ILE A 8 3.07 -3.39 6.58
N HIS A 9 3.42 -3.89 5.39
CA HIS A 9 4.50 -4.84 5.16
C HIS A 9 4.49 -6.06 6.11
N GLY A 10 3.32 -6.66 6.29
CA GLY A 10 3.17 -7.89 7.07
C GLY A 10 3.44 -7.76 8.57
N ASN A 11 3.56 -6.56 9.11
CA ASN A 11 3.78 -6.31 10.53
C ASN A 11 2.46 -6.30 11.29
N LEU A 12 2.02 -7.49 11.72
CA LEU A 12 0.74 -7.67 12.42
C LEU A 12 0.69 -6.92 13.74
N HIS A 13 1.80 -6.87 14.49
CA HIS A 13 1.85 -6.19 15.78
C HIS A 13 1.55 -4.69 15.63
N ARG A 14 2.24 -4.02 14.70
CA ARG A 14 2.03 -2.61 14.41
C ARG A 14 0.62 -2.34 13.86
N PHE A 15 0.13 -3.23 12.98
CA PHE A 15 -1.24 -3.13 12.47
C PHE A 15 -2.28 -3.25 13.60
N ASP A 16 -2.16 -4.24 14.49
CA ASP A 16 -3.08 -4.42 15.61
C ASP A 16 -3.00 -3.25 16.62
N SER A 17 -1.80 -2.69 16.85
CA SER A 17 -1.61 -1.50 17.70
C SER A 17 -2.40 -0.30 17.17
N VAL A 18 -2.28 0.02 15.88
CA VAL A 18 -3.04 1.11 15.26
C VAL A 18 -4.54 0.83 15.26
N MET A 19 -4.96 -0.39 14.89
CA MET A 19 -6.38 -0.77 14.87
C MET A 19 -7.04 -0.66 16.24
N LYS A 20 -6.29 -0.95 17.31
CA LYS A 20 -6.76 -0.78 18.70
C LYS A 20 -6.95 0.70 19.05
N GLN A 21 -6.01 1.56 18.65
CA GLN A 21 -6.08 3.00 18.93
C GLN A 21 -7.24 3.68 18.21
N ILE A 22 -7.42 3.41 16.90
CA ILE A 22 -8.51 4.01 16.12
C ILE A 22 -9.88 3.47 16.50
N ASN A 23 -9.96 2.27 17.09
CA ASN A 23 -11.19 1.62 17.51
C ASN A 23 -12.31 1.74 16.45
N LEU A 24 -12.00 1.26 15.24
CA LEU A 24 -12.80 1.44 14.02
C LEU A 24 -14.25 1.00 14.23
N GLN A 25 -15.20 1.93 14.06
CA GLN A 25 -16.63 1.68 14.23
C GLN A 25 -17.27 1.22 12.91
N PRO A 26 -18.47 0.62 12.91
CA PRO A 26 -19.14 0.16 11.70
C PRO A 26 -19.36 1.25 10.64
N ASP A 27 -19.61 2.48 11.06
CA ASP A 27 -19.86 3.65 10.20
C ASP A 27 -18.56 4.36 9.76
N ASP A 28 -17.40 3.93 10.28
CA ASP A 28 -16.12 4.46 9.88
C ASP A 28 -15.64 3.80 8.57
N THR A 29 -14.77 4.47 7.84
CA THR A 29 -14.10 3.89 6.66
C THR A 29 -12.59 3.91 6.87
N LEU A 30 -11.93 2.78 6.60
CA LEU A 30 -10.48 2.65 6.58
C LEU A 30 -9.98 2.52 5.16
N TYR A 31 -9.15 3.45 4.71
CA TYR A 31 -8.42 3.36 3.44
C TYR A 31 -7.02 2.84 3.69
N ILE A 32 -6.58 1.89 2.86
CA ILE A 32 -5.25 1.27 2.91
C ILE A 32 -4.59 1.49 1.56
N LEU A 33 -3.51 2.26 1.53
CA LEU A 33 -2.90 2.69 0.26
C LEU A 33 -1.96 1.66 -0.37
N GLY A 34 -2.08 0.38 0.01
CA GLY A 34 -1.27 -0.71 -0.53
C GLY A 34 -0.16 -1.16 0.41
N ASP A 35 0.69 -2.05 -0.11
CA ASP A 35 1.85 -2.64 0.54
C ASP A 35 1.55 -3.29 1.90
N VAL A 36 0.53 -4.12 1.90
CA VAL A 36 0.13 -4.95 3.07
C VAL A 36 1.07 -6.14 3.25
N VAL A 37 1.58 -6.69 2.14
CA VAL A 37 2.39 -7.91 2.13
C VAL A 37 3.90 -7.62 2.16
N ASP A 38 4.69 -8.69 2.26
CA ASP A 38 6.16 -8.73 2.20
C ASP A 38 6.88 -8.15 3.43
N ARG A 39 8.19 -8.36 3.48
CA ARG A 39 9.14 -7.97 4.52
C ARG A 39 8.91 -8.65 5.87
N ASN A 40 7.68 -8.72 6.39
CA ASN A 40 7.31 -9.41 7.63
C ASN A 40 6.34 -10.59 7.38
N PRO A 41 6.19 -11.54 8.34
CA PRO A 41 5.57 -12.84 8.05
C PRO A 41 4.04 -12.85 7.95
N ASP A 42 3.35 -11.83 8.43
CA ASP A 42 1.90 -11.91 8.60
C ASP A 42 1.09 -11.21 7.49
N GLY A 43 1.74 -10.79 6.37
CA GLY A 43 1.07 -10.07 5.28
C GLY A 43 -0.16 -10.79 4.74
N ILE A 44 -0.09 -12.10 4.49
CA ILE A 44 -1.25 -12.89 4.05
C ILE A 44 -2.36 -12.93 5.11
N LYS A 45 -2.01 -12.99 6.39
CA LYS A 45 -2.97 -12.96 7.49
C LYS A 45 -3.71 -11.61 7.57
N ILE A 46 -2.95 -10.52 7.49
CA ILE A 46 -3.50 -9.15 7.48
C ILE A 46 -4.38 -8.94 6.25
N LEU A 47 -3.90 -9.28 5.07
CA LEU A 47 -4.66 -9.14 3.81
C LEU A 47 -6.00 -9.89 3.87
N ARG A 48 -6.02 -11.12 4.38
CA ARG A 48 -7.26 -11.88 4.56
C ARG A 48 -8.20 -11.28 5.62
N ARG A 49 -7.67 -10.58 6.61
CA ARG A 49 -8.49 -9.81 7.57
C ARG A 49 -9.11 -8.60 6.86
N ILE A 50 -8.33 -7.84 6.08
CA ILE A 50 -8.80 -6.69 5.30
C ILE A 50 -9.92 -7.09 4.32
N ILE A 51 -9.75 -8.18 3.57
CA ILE A 51 -10.77 -8.71 2.64
C ILE A 51 -12.13 -8.93 3.32
N LYS A 52 -12.14 -9.27 4.61
CA LYS A 52 -13.35 -9.53 5.39
C LYS A 52 -13.91 -8.30 6.11
N MET A 53 -13.22 -7.17 6.06
CA MET A 53 -13.68 -5.93 6.69
C MET A 53 -14.58 -5.14 5.70
N PRO A 54 -15.89 -5.03 5.96
CA PRO A 54 -16.82 -4.39 5.01
C PRO A 54 -16.57 -2.90 4.82
N ASN A 55 -15.96 -2.26 5.80
CA ASN A 55 -15.64 -0.85 5.83
C ASN A 55 -14.15 -0.53 5.55
N ALA A 56 -13.38 -1.51 5.08
CA ALA A 56 -12.03 -1.30 4.57
C ALA A 56 -12.02 -1.21 3.05
N LYS A 57 -11.32 -0.23 2.51
CA LYS A 57 -11.05 -0.06 1.07
C LYS A 57 -9.55 -0.01 0.87
N MET A 58 -9.06 -0.72 -0.14
CA MET A 58 -7.62 -0.84 -0.38
C MET A 58 -7.27 -0.44 -1.80
N LEU A 59 -6.13 0.22 -1.97
CA LEU A 59 -5.43 0.39 -3.25
C LEU A 59 -4.44 -0.77 -3.43
N ILE A 60 -4.07 -1.03 -4.67
CA ILE A 60 -2.95 -1.93 -4.93
C ILE A 60 -1.64 -1.18 -4.73
N GLY A 61 -0.70 -1.78 -3.97
CA GLY A 61 0.68 -1.33 -3.89
C GLY A 61 1.61 -2.11 -4.83
N ASN A 62 2.86 -1.67 -4.95
CA ASN A 62 3.83 -2.37 -5.81
C ASN A 62 4.17 -3.77 -5.27
N HIS A 63 4.08 -4.03 -3.99
CA HIS A 63 4.28 -5.36 -3.42
C HIS A 63 3.17 -6.35 -3.79
N GLU A 64 1.91 -5.94 -3.75
CA GLU A 64 0.80 -6.73 -4.29
C GLU A 64 0.92 -6.91 -5.81
N TYR A 65 1.33 -5.86 -6.54
CA TYR A 65 1.54 -5.92 -7.99
C TYR A 65 2.63 -6.92 -8.34
N MET A 66 3.80 -6.88 -7.67
CA MET A 66 4.86 -7.87 -7.84
C MET A 66 4.38 -9.30 -7.58
N MET A 67 3.62 -9.52 -6.51
CA MET A 67 3.06 -10.84 -6.19
C MET A 67 2.12 -11.34 -7.29
N LEU A 68 1.24 -10.46 -7.82
CA LEU A 68 0.35 -10.79 -8.94
C LEU A 68 1.14 -11.17 -10.20
N MET A 69 2.16 -10.41 -10.56
CA MET A 69 2.98 -10.66 -11.75
C MET A 69 3.84 -11.92 -11.61
N ALA A 70 4.30 -12.22 -10.40
CA ALA A 70 5.16 -13.38 -10.14
C ALA A 70 4.39 -14.71 -10.12
N VAL A 71 3.22 -14.76 -9.45
CA VAL A 71 2.52 -16.01 -9.15
C VAL A 71 1.01 -15.94 -9.27
N GLY A 72 0.44 -14.76 -9.56
CA GLY A 72 -1.01 -14.55 -9.60
C GLY A 72 -1.73 -15.34 -10.71
N HIS A 73 -1.03 -15.71 -11.77
CA HIS A 73 -1.57 -16.50 -12.88
C HIS A 73 -1.62 -18.01 -12.58
N CYS A 74 -0.94 -18.47 -11.52
CA CYS A 74 -0.87 -19.88 -11.15
C CYS A 74 -1.90 -20.23 -10.06
N LYS A 75 -2.62 -21.34 -10.23
CA LYS A 75 -3.60 -21.80 -9.23
C LYS A 75 -2.94 -22.40 -8.00
N ASN A 76 -1.81 -23.05 -8.18
CA ASN A 76 -1.10 -23.79 -7.12
C ASN A 76 0.41 -23.84 -7.34
N ALA A 77 1.13 -24.40 -6.37
CA ALA A 77 2.58 -24.50 -6.41
C ALA A 77 3.13 -25.41 -7.52
N ALA A 78 2.35 -26.36 -8.06
CA ALA A 78 2.77 -27.21 -9.18
C ALA A 78 2.78 -26.38 -10.48
N GLU A 79 1.70 -25.65 -10.75
CA GLU A 79 1.64 -24.72 -11.90
C GLU A 79 2.73 -23.64 -11.82
N GLU A 80 3.10 -23.20 -10.63
CA GLU A 80 4.17 -22.22 -10.45
C GLU A 80 5.54 -22.74 -10.91
N LYS A 81 5.81 -24.05 -10.80
CA LYS A 81 7.07 -24.65 -11.26
C LYS A 81 7.14 -24.69 -12.79
N GLU A 82 6.00 -24.90 -13.45
CA GLU A 82 5.91 -25.02 -14.91
C GLU A 82 5.85 -23.65 -15.59
N ASN A 83 5.15 -22.69 -14.98
CA ASN A 83 4.82 -21.39 -15.57
C ASN A 83 5.47 -20.22 -14.86
N THR A 84 6.65 -20.39 -14.26
CA THR A 84 7.30 -19.30 -13.51
C THR A 84 7.80 -18.19 -14.42
N ASN A 85 7.35 -16.98 -14.18
CA ASN A 85 8.01 -15.77 -14.63
C ASN A 85 9.19 -15.46 -13.71
N TRP A 86 10.39 -15.97 -14.06
CA TRP A 86 11.59 -15.83 -13.23
C TRP A 86 12.03 -14.40 -13.01
N LYS A 87 11.84 -13.53 -14.01
CA LYS A 87 12.17 -12.10 -13.90
C LYS A 87 11.31 -11.45 -12.80
N GLN A 88 9.99 -11.64 -12.87
CA GLN A 88 9.05 -11.06 -11.90
C GLN A 88 9.21 -11.68 -10.50
N ARG A 89 9.45 -13.00 -10.42
CA ARG A 89 9.71 -13.65 -9.12
C ARG A 89 11.01 -13.15 -8.47
N ARG A 90 12.05 -12.94 -9.25
CA ARG A 90 13.32 -12.39 -8.75
C ARG A 90 13.13 -10.96 -8.23
N LEU A 91 12.43 -10.12 -9.00
CA LEU A 91 12.09 -8.76 -8.57
C LEU A 91 11.34 -8.79 -7.23
N TRP A 92 10.28 -9.58 -7.13
CA TRP A 92 9.50 -9.73 -5.91
C TRP A 92 10.34 -10.21 -4.71
N TYR A 93 11.19 -11.21 -4.90
CA TYR A 93 12.04 -11.73 -3.82
C TYR A 93 13.10 -10.73 -3.35
N ASN A 94 13.67 -9.95 -4.25
CA ASN A 94 14.63 -8.91 -3.91
C ASN A 94 13.98 -7.79 -3.07
N ASN A 95 12.65 -7.63 -3.17
CA ASN A 95 11.86 -6.69 -2.39
C ASN A 95 11.21 -7.32 -1.13
N GLY A 96 11.64 -8.50 -0.72
CA GLY A 96 11.17 -9.15 0.53
C GLY A 96 10.01 -10.12 0.37
N GLY A 97 9.59 -10.45 -0.87
CA GLY A 97 8.42 -11.28 -1.17
C GLY A 97 8.55 -12.76 -0.84
N ARG A 98 9.76 -13.28 -0.55
CA ARG A 98 9.96 -14.71 -0.24
C ARG A 98 9.10 -15.16 0.95
N ILE A 99 9.03 -14.35 2.01
CA ILE A 99 8.27 -14.69 3.21
C ILE A 99 6.76 -14.78 2.94
N THR A 100 6.23 -13.87 2.12
CA THR A 100 4.83 -13.89 1.67
C THR A 100 4.55 -15.11 0.80
N HIS A 101 5.45 -15.45 -0.13
CA HIS A 101 5.32 -16.62 -0.99
C HIS A 101 5.27 -17.93 -0.17
N ASP A 102 6.11 -18.05 0.85
CA ASP A 102 6.10 -19.23 1.73
C ASP A 102 4.80 -19.33 2.56
N ARG A 103 4.19 -18.22 2.94
CA ARG A 103 2.85 -18.19 3.57
C ARG A 103 1.75 -18.53 2.58
N LEU A 104 1.83 -18.01 1.35
CA LEU A 104 0.86 -18.28 0.29
C LEU A 104 0.75 -19.77 -0.07
N LYS A 105 1.85 -20.52 0.04
CA LYS A 105 1.86 -21.98 -0.17
C LYS A 105 1.15 -22.78 0.92
N ARG A 106 0.88 -22.17 2.08
CA ARG A 106 0.28 -22.84 3.26
C ARG A 106 -1.22 -22.63 3.40
N ILE A 107 -1.82 -21.81 2.55
CA ILE A 107 -3.26 -21.57 2.53
C ILE A 107 -3.94 -22.48 1.50
N THR A 108 -5.27 -22.64 1.61
CA THR A 108 -6.04 -23.46 0.66
C THR A 108 -6.11 -22.82 -0.73
N LEU A 109 -6.47 -23.61 -1.75
CA LEU A 109 -6.64 -23.11 -3.11
C LEU A 109 -7.76 -22.06 -3.21
N GLU A 110 -8.84 -22.25 -2.45
CA GLU A 110 -9.94 -21.29 -2.37
C GLU A 110 -9.49 -19.95 -1.78
N GLN A 111 -8.74 -20.00 -0.67
CA GLN A 111 -8.19 -18.81 -0.02
C GLN A 111 -7.21 -18.07 -0.94
N ARG A 112 -6.38 -18.82 -1.67
CA ARG A 112 -5.47 -18.26 -2.66
C ARG A 112 -6.25 -17.60 -3.80
N ALA A 113 -7.26 -18.26 -4.35
CA ALA A 113 -8.11 -17.73 -5.41
C ALA A 113 -8.87 -16.45 -4.96
N GLU A 114 -9.37 -16.43 -3.73
CA GLU A 114 -10.01 -15.25 -3.11
C GLU A 114 -9.05 -14.06 -3.08
N ILE A 115 -7.82 -14.24 -2.55
CA ILE A 115 -6.79 -13.21 -2.49
C ILE A 115 -6.50 -12.65 -3.89
N PHE A 116 -6.19 -13.50 -4.86
CA PHE A 116 -5.82 -13.02 -6.20
C PHE A 116 -6.99 -12.37 -6.94
N ARG A 117 -8.24 -12.80 -6.71
CA ARG A 117 -9.42 -12.13 -7.23
C ARG A 117 -9.54 -10.72 -6.64
N TYR A 118 -9.40 -10.60 -5.33
CA TYR A 118 -9.44 -9.33 -4.63
C TYR A 118 -8.34 -8.37 -5.14
N LEU A 119 -7.08 -8.81 -5.18
CA LEU A 119 -5.97 -7.97 -5.63
C LEU A 119 -6.13 -7.48 -7.09
N ARG A 120 -6.70 -8.31 -7.97
CA ARG A 120 -6.97 -7.89 -9.37
C ARG A 120 -8.06 -6.82 -9.46
N SER A 121 -8.99 -6.77 -8.52
CA SER A 121 -10.07 -5.78 -8.49
C SER A 121 -9.67 -4.44 -7.85
N LEU A 122 -8.48 -4.37 -7.24
CA LEU A 122 -8.05 -3.16 -6.56
C LEU A 122 -7.77 -2.02 -7.54
N PRO A 123 -8.26 -0.80 -7.23
CA PRO A 123 -7.93 0.41 -7.97
C PRO A 123 -6.50 0.88 -7.65
N VAL A 124 -5.98 1.79 -8.46
CA VAL A 124 -4.68 2.45 -8.25
C VAL A 124 -4.81 3.79 -7.53
N ASN A 125 -5.99 4.41 -7.58
CA ASN A 125 -6.32 5.62 -6.83
C ASN A 125 -7.78 5.63 -6.39
N ILE A 126 -8.07 6.38 -5.34
CA ILE A 126 -9.43 6.64 -4.84
C ILE A 126 -9.54 8.13 -4.53
N ASP A 127 -10.64 8.75 -5.00
CA ASP A 127 -10.98 10.10 -4.60
C ASP A 127 -12.01 10.03 -3.45
N VAL A 128 -11.80 10.86 -2.42
CA VAL A 128 -12.69 10.94 -1.27
C VAL A 128 -12.85 12.39 -0.85
N GLU A 129 -14.07 12.78 -0.47
CA GLU A 129 -14.33 14.12 0.09
C GLU A 129 -14.69 14.00 1.57
N VAL A 130 -14.01 14.80 2.40
CA VAL A 130 -14.24 14.88 3.85
C VAL A 130 -14.34 16.34 4.24
N LYS A 131 -15.50 16.75 4.78
CA LYS A 131 -15.77 18.14 5.22
C LYS A 131 -15.44 19.21 4.15
N GLY A 132 -15.72 18.91 2.89
CA GLY A 132 -15.50 19.84 1.78
C GLY A 132 -14.06 19.86 1.23
N VAL A 133 -13.14 19.09 1.80
CA VAL A 133 -11.79 18.88 1.27
C VAL A 133 -11.77 17.61 0.42
N LYS A 134 -11.28 17.71 -0.82
CA LYS A 134 -11.12 16.58 -1.73
C LYS A 134 -9.72 15.98 -1.56
N TYR A 135 -9.66 14.70 -1.29
CA TYR A 135 -8.42 13.95 -1.16
C TYR A 135 -8.28 12.97 -2.33
N LYS A 136 -7.11 12.95 -2.94
CA LYS A 136 -6.71 11.92 -3.87
C LYS A 136 -5.77 10.94 -3.14
N LEU A 137 -6.23 9.71 -2.99
CA LEU A 137 -5.49 8.64 -2.33
C LEU A 137 -4.77 7.80 -3.38
N VAL A 138 -3.46 7.65 -3.28
CA VAL A 138 -2.62 6.87 -4.19
C VAL A 138 -1.63 6.02 -3.40
N HIS A 139 -1.06 4.96 -4.05
CA HIS A 139 0.06 4.28 -3.45
C HIS A 139 1.36 5.05 -3.72
N GLY A 140 1.75 5.21 -4.97
CA GLY A 140 2.96 5.92 -5.39
C GLY A 140 2.66 7.31 -5.95
N SER A 141 2.15 7.41 -7.17
CA SER A 141 1.86 8.67 -7.83
C SER A 141 0.47 8.67 -8.48
N PRO A 142 -0.20 9.85 -8.58
CA PRO A 142 -1.44 9.99 -9.34
C PRO A 142 -1.27 9.55 -10.80
N VAL A 143 -2.21 8.77 -11.33
CA VAL A 143 -2.18 8.30 -12.74
C VAL A 143 -2.14 9.44 -13.75
N GLU A 144 -2.65 10.60 -13.40
CA GLU A 144 -2.65 11.80 -14.21
C GLU A 144 -1.23 12.32 -14.53
N ASN A 145 -0.23 11.83 -13.79
CA ASN A 145 1.18 12.12 -14.06
C ASN A 145 1.80 11.18 -15.10
N PHE A 146 1.15 10.06 -15.43
CA PHE A 146 1.64 9.13 -16.45
C PHE A 146 1.76 9.82 -17.82
N GLY A 147 2.90 9.60 -18.49
CA GLY A 147 3.20 10.26 -19.79
C GLY A 147 3.64 11.72 -19.70
N ARG A 148 3.68 12.33 -18.49
CA ARG A 148 4.32 13.63 -18.28
C ARG A 148 5.84 13.45 -18.21
N ALA A 149 6.62 14.53 -18.42
CA ALA A 149 8.07 14.47 -18.30
C ALA A 149 8.48 14.02 -16.90
N HIS A 150 9.18 12.90 -16.81
CA HIS A 150 9.72 12.36 -15.56
C HIS A 150 11.18 12.78 -15.41
N PHE A 151 11.56 13.05 -14.16
CA PHE A 151 12.97 13.30 -13.84
C PHE A 151 13.77 11.99 -13.62
N TYR A 152 13.05 10.86 -13.44
CA TYR A 152 13.62 9.52 -13.36
C TYR A 152 13.22 8.76 -14.62
N TYR A 153 14.22 8.29 -15.38
CA TYR A 153 14.09 7.63 -16.68
C TYR A 153 13.58 6.18 -16.57
N GLU A 154 12.59 5.91 -15.72
CA GLU A 154 11.97 4.60 -15.70
C GLU A 154 10.84 4.56 -16.74
N GLU A 155 10.97 3.69 -17.73
CA GLU A 155 9.92 3.42 -18.70
C GLU A 155 8.91 2.46 -18.07
N TYR A 156 7.75 2.97 -17.68
CA TYR A 156 6.63 2.16 -17.22
C TYR A 156 5.81 1.65 -18.40
N GLU A 157 5.47 0.38 -18.41
CA GLU A 157 4.72 -0.25 -19.48
C GLU A 157 3.25 0.25 -19.56
N ASN A 158 2.70 0.70 -18.43
CA ASN A 158 1.30 1.14 -18.33
C ASN A 158 1.05 2.01 -17.08
N GLU A 159 -0.12 2.67 -17.07
CA GLU A 159 -0.56 3.55 -15.98
C GLU A 159 -0.58 2.86 -14.60
N LYS A 160 -0.95 1.58 -14.55
CA LYS A 160 -1.00 0.82 -13.29
C LYS A 160 0.40 0.62 -12.72
N GLU A 161 1.35 0.24 -13.55
CA GLU A 161 2.74 0.08 -13.16
C GLU A 161 3.31 1.41 -12.67
N PHE A 162 3.10 2.48 -13.44
CA PHE A 162 3.46 3.83 -13.03
C PHE A 162 2.89 4.19 -11.64
N ALA A 163 1.57 4.07 -11.45
CA ALA A 163 0.90 4.50 -10.22
C ALA A 163 1.41 3.78 -8.96
N VAL A 164 1.90 2.54 -9.09
CA VAL A 164 2.39 1.77 -7.93
C VAL A 164 3.89 1.89 -7.71
N TRP A 165 4.67 2.28 -8.71
CA TRP A 165 6.13 2.34 -8.62
C TRP A 165 6.71 3.74 -8.58
N GLU A 166 6.04 4.72 -9.24
CA GLU A 166 6.56 6.08 -9.30
C GLU A 166 6.56 6.71 -7.91
N ARG A 167 7.72 7.25 -7.51
CA ARG A 167 7.88 7.94 -6.23
C ARG A 167 7.48 9.38 -6.38
N TRP A 168 6.48 9.79 -5.61
CA TRP A 168 6.09 11.18 -5.57
C TRP A 168 7.25 12.08 -5.09
N ASN A 169 7.37 13.24 -5.71
CA ASN A 169 8.26 14.33 -5.30
C ASN A 169 7.59 15.67 -5.63
N GLU A 170 8.17 16.77 -5.14
CA GLU A 170 7.61 18.14 -5.26
C GLU A 170 7.44 18.64 -6.70
N MET A 171 8.03 17.97 -7.69
CA MET A 171 7.89 18.32 -9.10
C MET A 171 6.70 17.60 -9.76
N HIS A 172 6.07 16.64 -9.08
CA HIS A 172 4.86 15.99 -9.55
C HIS A 172 3.65 16.92 -9.37
N HIS A 173 2.75 16.82 -10.33
CA HIS A 173 1.51 17.60 -10.27
C HIS A 173 0.52 16.93 -9.33
N VAL A 174 0.01 17.68 -8.37
CA VAL A 174 -1.21 17.32 -7.63
C VAL A 174 -2.41 17.85 -8.42
N PRO A 175 -3.42 17.02 -8.72
CA PRO A 175 -4.60 17.48 -9.44
C PRO A 175 -5.29 18.66 -8.74
N GLU A 176 -5.66 19.68 -9.52
CA GLU A 176 -6.22 20.92 -9.00
C GLU A 176 -7.42 20.68 -8.07
N GLY A 177 -7.40 21.30 -6.91
CA GLY A 177 -8.46 21.21 -5.89
C GLY A 177 -8.41 19.95 -5.05
N PHE A 178 -7.36 19.13 -5.18
CA PHE A 178 -7.13 17.96 -4.33
C PHE A 178 -5.99 18.18 -3.34
N MET A 179 -6.10 17.52 -2.19
CA MET A 179 -5.00 17.19 -1.29
C MET A 179 -4.55 15.76 -1.62
N LEU A 180 -3.29 15.55 -1.97
CA LEU A 180 -2.75 14.24 -2.24
C LEU A 180 -2.39 13.51 -0.94
N ILE A 181 -2.72 12.21 -0.83
CA ILE A 181 -2.18 11.34 0.22
C ILE A 181 -1.54 10.13 -0.44
N PHE A 182 -0.25 9.90 -0.14
CA PHE A 182 0.54 8.84 -0.76
C PHE A 182 1.34 8.00 0.24
N GLY A 183 1.65 6.77 -0.14
CA GLY A 183 2.53 5.83 0.53
C GLY A 183 3.86 5.63 -0.19
N HIS A 184 4.36 4.37 -0.24
CA HIS A 184 5.47 3.90 -1.08
C HIS A 184 6.84 4.55 -0.83
N THR A 185 6.88 5.86 -0.62
CA THR A 185 8.10 6.59 -0.33
C THR A 185 8.18 6.88 1.16
N PRO A 186 9.09 6.22 1.90
CA PRO A 186 9.21 6.43 3.33
C PRO A 186 9.44 7.90 3.68
N THR A 187 8.72 8.38 4.68
CA THR A 187 8.74 9.80 5.09
C THR A 187 10.11 10.29 5.53
N CYS A 188 11.01 9.39 5.94
CA CYS A 188 12.40 9.72 6.25
C CYS A 188 13.20 10.27 5.05
N HIS A 189 12.70 10.14 3.82
CA HIS A 189 13.30 10.75 2.64
C HIS A 189 12.94 12.24 2.48
N PHE A 190 11.88 12.69 3.15
CA PHE A 190 11.40 14.07 3.07
C PHE A 190 11.75 14.90 4.31
N GLN A 191 11.99 14.25 5.47
CA GLN A 191 12.23 14.92 6.73
C GLN A 191 13.29 14.20 7.57
N THR A 192 14.10 14.98 8.28
CA THR A 192 15.16 14.49 9.19
C THR A 192 14.77 14.55 10.65
N VAL A 193 13.88 15.48 11.00
CA VAL A 193 13.28 15.58 12.34
C VAL A 193 12.05 14.68 12.34
N GLU A 194 11.99 13.76 13.29
CA GLU A 194 10.94 12.74 13.37
C GLU A 194 10.72 11.96 12.04
N PRO A 195 11.77 11.32 11.51
CA PRO A 195 11.78 10.81 10.12
C PRO A 195 10.68 9.79 9.82
N TRP A 196 10.13 9.14 10.84
CA TRP A 196 9.09 8.11 10.73
C TRP A 196 7.70 8.58 11.15
N CYS A 197 7.45 9.91 11.10
CA CYS A 197 6.12 10.50 11.26
C CYS A 197 5.50 10.86 9.92
N ILE A 198 4.20 11.07 9.89
CA ILE A 198 3.47 11.56 8.72
C ILE A 198 4.07 12.91 8.29
N TRP A 199 4.41 12.98 7.00
CA TRP A 199 4.99 14.18 6.39
C TRP A 199 3.89 14.99 5.71
N LYS A 200 3.93 16.32 5.86
CA LYS A 200 2.94 17.25 5.27
C LYS A 200 3.66 18.38 4.57
N TYR A 201 3.25 18.65 3.35
CA TYR A 201 3.81 19.72 2.53
C TYR A 201 2.75 20.22 1.53
N ASP A 202 2.45 21.53 1.54
CA ASP A 202 1.45 22.17 0.69
C ASP A 202 0.16 21.34 0.54
N ASP A 203 -0.01 20.75 -0.64
CA ASP A 203 -1.16 19.93 -1.03
C ASP A 203 -0.87 18.41 -1.03
N ALA A 204 0.24 17.97 -0.38
CA ALA A 204 0.65 16.57 -0.33
C ALA A 204 0.95 16.07 1.08
N ILE A 205 0.57 14.83 1.38
CA ILE A 205 0.79 14.15 2.65
C ILE A 205 1.37 12.77 2.40
N GLY A 206 2.60 12.53 2.88
CA GLY A 206 3.25 11.21 2.85
C GLY A 206 2.96 10.45 4.14
N ILE A 207 2.47 9.21 4.04
CA ILE A 207 2.07 8.40 5.20
C ILE A 207 2.79 7.05 5.32
N ASP A 208 3.79 6.75 4.46
CA ASP A 208 4.68 5.61 4.67
C ASP A 208 5.68 5.93 5.79
N CYS A 209 5.30 5.68 7.02
CA CYS A 209 6.15 5.88 8.21
C CYS A 209 7.12 4.71 8.45
N GLY A 210 7.42 3.92 7.42
CA GLY A 210 8.45 2.90 7.47
C GLY A 210 8.08 1.65 8.28
N CYS A 211 6.80 1.23 8.31
CA CYS A 211 6.37 0.06 9.09
C CYS A 211 7.13 -1.23 8.75
N GLY A 212 7.63 -1.36 7.53
CA GLY A 212 8.47 -2.48 7.09
C GLY A 212 9.93 -2.42 7.57
N TYR A 213 10.37 -1.35 8.22
CA TYR A 213 11.73 -1.13 8.71
C TYR A 213 11.79 -1.23 10.25
N LYS A 214 13.00 -1.53 10.75
CA LYS A 214 13.22 -1.74 12.20
C LYS A 214 12.87 -0.50 13.02
N ASP A 215 13.34 0.66 12.58
CA ASP A 215 13.18 1.93 13.32
C ASP A 215 11.93 2.73 12.91
N GLY A 216 11.18 2.22 11.92
CA GLY A 216 9.93 2.82 11.46
C GLY A 216 8.73 2.42 12.32
N ARG A 217 7.57 2.94 11.97
CA ARG A 217 6.29 2.67 12.61
C ARG A 217 5.15 2.61 11.59
N LEU A 218 3.98 2.14 11.96
CA LEU A 218 2.78 2.30 11.15
C LEU A 218 2.09 3.60 11.53
N GLY A 219 1.96 4.51 10.56
CA GLY A 219 1.19 5.74 10.69
C GLY A 219 -0.24 5.56 10.19
N CYS A 220 -1.21 6.21 10.82
CA CYS A 220 -2.59 6.32 10.38
C CYS A 220 -3.09 7.75 10.58
N LEU A 221 -3.71 8.31 9.54
CA LEU A 221 -4.26 9.67 9.55
C LEU A 221 -5.79 9.61 9.56
N ARG A 222 -6.43 10.34 10.47
CA ARG A 222 -7.88 10.58 10.44
C ARG A 222 -8.16 11.88 9.70
N LEU A 223 -8.89 11.80 8.58
CA LEU A 223 -9.12 12.96 7.71
C LEU A 223 -10.11 13.98 8.27
N ASP A 224 -10.97 13.56 9.19
CA ASP A 224 -12.02 14.43 9.78
C ASP A 224 -11.45 15.59 10.59
N ASP A 225 -10.29 15.43 11.19
CA ASP A 225 -9.63 16.41 12.07
C ASP A 225 -8.10 16.38 11.99
N MET A 226 -7.55 15.64 11.04
CA MET A 226 -6.12 15.49 10.79
C MET A 226 -5.34 14.89 11.98
N MET A 227 -6.02 14.11 12.83
CA MET A 227 -5.39 13.41 13.96
C MET A 227 -4.54 12.23 13.45
N GLU A 228 -3.33 12.15 13.99
CA GLU A 228 -2.35 11.12 13.66
C GLU A 228 -2.31 10.05 14.75
N PHE A 229 -2.19 8.80 14.33
CA PHE A 229 -2.02 7.65 15.20
C PHE A 229 -0.78 6.89 14.75
N TYR A 230 -0.02 6.37 15.70
CA TYR A 230 1.20 5.61 15.41
C TYR A 230 1.23 4.32 16.20
N SER A 231 1.75 3.27 15.56
CA SER A 231 1.95 2.01 16.27
C SER A 231 2.91 2.19 17.45
N GLU A 232 2.59 1.53 18.54
CA GLU A 232 3.48 1.30 19.68
C GLU A 232 4.30 0.04 19.40
N ASP A 233 5.62 0.06 19.68
CA ASP A 233 6.51 -1.11 19.56
C ASP A 233 6.42 -2.02 20.78
#